data_9213b399e5fa85cb938f9d77bee01be2
#
_entry.id   9213b399e5fa85cb938f9d77bee01be2
#
_cell.length_a   1.000
_cell.length_b   1.000
_cell.length_c   1.000
_cell.angle_alpha   90.00
_cell.angle_beta   90.00
_cell.angle_gamma   90.00
#
_symmetry.space_group_name_H-M   'P 1'
#
loop_
_entity.id
_entity.type
_entity.pdbx_description
1 polymer ?
#
loop_
_entity_poly.entity_id
_entity_poly.type
_entity_poly.pdbx_seq_one_letter_code
_entity_poly.pdbx_strand_id
1 'polypeptide(L)'
;MRLESAQELKQRLLTDIIIPLAAHATRVRVAGARAVATAAVAGAEPLTVFGVGARPFDKVPQIQRSVALGVARHQGEYRLAVRVQRPALLHSPMLEHVRLQAKGEVEIRVVGRIDKRATRVRAATAATAHAATPWYQRDMRPLLIGASVGHYKVTAGTTGAFVKRGTRTYLLSNNHVLANEDNAKTGDWILQRAAYDGGKQPAERVARLRYWVRLKKTSANSVDCALGEILEGIPCDASLLRGIVAGADRHLAGVGPGFLDVGATVYKIGRTTGVTEGRVTAFDLDNVVVNYDVGNLRFDGQVEIEGIGTHSFSDGGDSGSLIVDGDIQAVALLFAGGDTGASNGLGLTFANPIHPVLKSLKATLLS
;
A
#
# COMPACT_ATOMS: atom_id res chain seq x y z
N MET A 1 -25.48 -5.83 -10.52
CA MET A 1 -25.12 -5.60 -11.96
C MET A 1 -24.12 -6.64 -12.47
N ARG A 2 -23.87 -6.73 -13.79
CA ARG A 2 -22.77 -7.54 -14.34
C ARG A 2 -21.41 -6.86 -14.08
N LEU A 3 -20.32 -7.63 -14.12
CA LEU A 3 -18.97 -7.14 -13.87
C LEU A 3 -18.60 -6.00 -14.84
N GLU A 4 -18.79 -6.21 -16.13
CA GLU A 4 -18.47 -5.23 -17.17
C GLU A 4 -19.23 -3.91 -16.93
N SER A 5 -20.53 -4.01 -16.58
CA SER A 5 -21.36 -2.82 -16.28
C SER A 5 -20.87 -2.06 -15.05
N ALA A 6 -20.38 -2.77 -14.02
CA ALA A 6 -19.80 -2.14 -12.83
C ALA A 6 -18.48 -1.41 -13.17
N GLN A 7 -17.63 -2.02 -14.00
CA GLN A 7 -16.37 -1.43 -14.46
C GLN A 7 -16.59 -0.21 -15.38
N GLU A 8 -17.50 -0.29 -16.33
CA GLU A 8 -17.86 0.84 -17.21
C GLU A 8 -18.42 2.01 -16.40
N LEU A 9 -19.36 1.76 -15.47
CA LEU A 9 -19.93 2.76 -14.59
C LEU A 9 -18.83 3.42 -13.73
N LYS A 10 -17.95 2.61 -13.11
CA LYS A 10 -16.80 3.09 -12.34
C LYS A 10 -15.94 4.04 -13.15
N GLN A 11 -15.56 3.62 -14.37
CA GLN A 11 -14.67 4.41 -15.23
C GLN A 11 -15.31 5.75 -15.63
N ARG A 12 -16.58 5.75 -15.99
CA ARG A 12 -17.35 6.96 -16.32
C ARG A 12 -17.39 7.92 -15.12
N LEU A 13 -17.77 7.43 -13.92
CA LEU A 13 -17.86 8.26 -12.73
C LEU A 13 -16.50 8.84 -12.29
N LEU A 14 -15.43 8.07 -12.43
CA LEU A 14 -14.07 8.56 -12.16
C LEU A 14 -13.70 9.71 -13.10
N THR A 15 -13.89 9.50 -14.40
CA THR A 15 -13.49 10.46 -15.44
C THR A 15 -14.33 11.73 -15.39
N ASP A 16 -15.65 11.61 -15.25
CA ASP A 16 -16.58 12.72 -15.42
C ASP A 16 -16.81 13.51 -14.12
N ILE A 17 -16.61 12.87 -12.95
CA ILE A 17 -17.01 13.46 -11.67
C ILE A 17 -15.83 13.53 -10.68
N ILE A 18 -15.22 12.39 -10.32
CA ILE A 18 -14.30 12.33 -9.18
C ILE A 18 -13.01 13.09 -9.48
N ILE A 19 -12.38 12.82 -10.61
CA ILE A 19 -11.09 13.43 -10.98
C ILE A 19 -11.22 14.94 -11.26
N PRO A 20 -12.21 15.42 -12.01
CA PRO A 20 -12.40 16.86 -12.24
C PRO A 20 -12.66 17.62 -10.95
N LEU A 21 -13.50 17.10 -10.03
CA LEU A 21 -13.80 17.77 -8.77
C LEU A 21 -12.58 17.83 -7.86
N ALA A 22 -11.77 16.78 -7.79
CA ALA A 22 -10.52 16.78 -7.05
C ALA A 22 -9.52 17.83 -7.59
N ALA A 23 -9.43 17.98 -8.91
CA ALA A 23 -8.60 18.98 -9.57
C ALA A 23 -9.12 20.42 -9.35
N HIS A 24 -10.45 20.61 -9.35
CA HIS A 24 -11.07 21.91 -9.10
C HIS A 24 -10.86 22.39 -7.66
N ALA A 25 -11.04 21.52 -6.67
CA ALA A 25 -10.78 21.82 -5.25
C ALA A 25 -9.33 22.26 -5.00
N THR A 26 -8.39 21.72 -5.73
CA THR A 26 -6.98 22.13 -5.68
C THR A 26 -6.78 23.53 -6.26
N ARG A 27 -7.43 23.88 -7.36
CA ARG A 27 -7.36 25.22 -8.00
C ARG A 27 -7.97 26.32 -7.13
N VAL A 28 -9.12 26.08 -6.52
CA VAL A 28 -9.80 27.04 -5.64
C VAL A 28 -8.95 27.37 -4.40
N ARG A 29 -8.29 26.39 -3.79
CA ARG A 29 -7.37 26.64 -2.66
C ARG A 29 -6.15 27.47 -3.05
N VAL A 30 -5.59 27.24 -4.21
CA VAL A 30 -4.46 28.05 -4.73
C VAL A 30 -4.89 29.48 -5.03
N ALA A 31 -6.09 29.68 -5.60
CA ALA A 31 -6.65 31.00 -5.85
C ALA A 31 -6.99 31.75 -4.55
N GLY A 32 -7.58 31.06 -3.55
CA GLY A 32 -7.86 31.63 -2.23
C GLY A 32 -6.59 32.06 -1.47
N ALA A 33 -5.53 31.26 -1.53
CA ALA A 33 -4.24 31.61 -0.95
C ALA A 33 -3.58 32.82 -1.65
N ARG A 34 -3.76 33.00 -2.97
CA ARG A 34 -3.32 34.19 -3.70
C ARG A 34 -4.15 35.42 -3.36
N ALA A 35 -5.46 35.28 -3.18
CA ALA A 35 -6.34 36.39 -2.81
C ALA A 35 -5.99 36.96 -1.42
N VAL A 36 -5.65 36.09 -0.46
CA VAL A 36 -5.19 36.53 0.89
C VAL A 36 -3.83 37.21 0.81
N ALA A 37 -2.92 36.73 -0.04
CA ALA A 37 -1.59 37.38 -0.22
C ALA A 37 -1.69 38.75 -0.92
N THR A 38 -2.65 38.96 -1.85
CA THR A 38 -2.86 40.24 -2.51
C THR A 38 -3.63 41.25 -1.65
N ALA A 39 -4.49 40.82 -0.74
CA ALA A 39 -5.18 41.71 0.22
C ALA A 39 -4.21 42.26 1.29
N ALA A 40 -3.11 41.58 1.60
CA ALA A 40 -2.09 42.05 2.54
C ALA A 40 -1.19 43.17 2.00
N VAL A 41 -1.29 43.51 0.70
CA VAL A 41 -0.46 44.57 0.06
C VAL A 41 -1.19 45.93 0.00
N ALA A 42 -2.49 45.99 0.34
CA ALA A 42 -3.26 47.23 0.33
C ALA A 42 -3.47 47.78 1.75
N GLY A 43 -2.42 48.43 2.28
CA GLY A 43 -2.52 49.53 3.24
C GLY A 43 -3.16 49.25 4.62
N ALA A 44 -2.68 48.26 5.39
CA ALA A 44 -2.86 48.16 6.81
C ALA A 44 -1.52 47.98 7.52
N GLU A 45 -1.29 48.71 8.61
CA GLU A 45 -0.08 48.63 9.43
C GLU A 45 0.25 47.20 9.83
N PRO A 46 1.54 46.79 9.83
CA PRO A 46 1.91 45.40 10.09
C PRO A 46 1.81 45.09 11.58
N LEU A 47 0.82 44.29 11.96
CA LEU A 47 0.86 43.54 13.20
C LEU A 47 2.01 42.51 13.07
N THR A 48 3.11 42.78 13.77
CA THR A 48 4.24 41.87 13.93
C THR A 48 3.80 40.62 14.70
N VAL A 49 3.35 39.60 14.00
CA VAL A 49 3.30 38.23 14.52
C VAL A 49 4.66 37.61 14.29
N PHE A 50 5.39 37.32 15.35
CA PHE A 50 6.68 36.65 15.33
C PHE A 50 6.60 35.36 14.51
N GLY A 51 7.40 35.31 13.43
CA GLY A 51 7.33 34.31 12.41
C GLY A 51 7.84 32.95 12.82
N VAL A 52 7.08 31.96 12.46
CA VAL A 52 7.64 30.68 12.01
C VAL A 52 7.84 30.82 10.52
N GLY A 53 9.11 30.75 10.05
CA GLY A 53 9.47 30.93 8.65
C GLY A 53 8.62 30.02 7.76
N ALA A 54 7.76 30.61 6.95
CA ALA A 54 7.02 29.93 5.92
C ALA A 54 8.03 29.37 4.91
N ARG A 55 8.19 28.07 4.87
CA ARG A 55 8.87 27.39 3.76
C ARG A 55 8.15 27.76 2.48
N PRO A 56 8.88 28.04 1.38
CA PRO A 56 8.23 28.29 0.10
C PRO A 56 7.29 27.14 -0.20
N PHE A 57 5.98 27.45 -0.38
CA PHE A 57 5.00 26.45 -0.75
C PHE A 57 5.42 25.79 -2.06
N ASP A 58 5.68 24.51 -2.02
CA ASP A 58 5.89 23.70 -3.22
C ASP A 58 4.72 23.94 -4.17
N LYS A 59 5.00 24.44 -5.36
CA LYS A 59 4.03 24.84 -6.38
C LYS A 59 3.29 23.67 -7.04
N VAL A 60 3.44 22.44 -6.54
CA VAL A 60 2.83 21.23 -7.08
C VAL A 60 1.45 21.03 -6.45
N PRO A 61 0.37 20.90 -7.23
CA PRO A 61 -0.95 20.59 -6.71
C PRO A 61 -0.89 19.27 -5.93
N GLN A 62 -1.15 19.32 -4.62
CA GLN A 62 -1.16 18.11 -3.80
C GLN A 62 -2.42 17.30 -4.09
N ILE A 63 -2.24 16.00 -4.31
CA ILE A 63 -3.35 15.03 -4.42
C ILE A 63 -4.11 15.01 -3.09
N GLN A 64 -5.43 15.21 -3.16
CA GLN A 64 -6.29 15.23 -1.99
C GLN A 64 -7.07 13.94 -1.86
N ARG A 65 -7.18 13.44 -0.64
CA ARG A 65 -8.08 12.33 -0.30
C ARG A 65 -9.51 12.70 -0.66
N SER A 66 -10.19 11.80 -1.38
CA SER A 66 -11.55 12.00 -1.83
C SER A 66 -12.35 10.69 -1.75
N VAL A 67 -12.84 10.21 -2.85
CA VAL A 67 -13.57 8.95 -2.97
C VAL A 67 -12.80 8.06 -3.93
N ALA A 68 -12.50 6.82 -3.53
CA ALA A 68 -12.02 5.79 -4.42
C ALA A 68 -13.20 4.94 -4.91
N LEU A 69 -13.16 4.53 -6.16
CA LEU A 69 -14.18 3.69 -6.80
C LEU A 69 -13.56 2.37 -7.28
N GLY A 70 -14.29 1.28 -7.07
CA GLY A 70 -13.90 -0.06 -7.49
C GLY A 70 -15.10 -0.94 -7.69
N VAL A 71 -14.87 -2.25 -7.67
CA VAL A 71 -15.91 -3.27 -7.79
C VAL A 71 -15.98 -4.07 -6.50
N ALA A 72 -17.18 -4.18 -5.92
CA ALA A 72 -17.53 -5.06 -4.80
C ALA A 72 -18.57 -6.09 -5.26
N ARG A 73 -18.88 -7.06 -4.39
CA ARG A 73 -19.90 -8.09 -4.66
C ARG A 73 -20.79 -8.29 -3.44
N HIS A 74 -22.08 -8.44 -3.69
CA HIS A 74 -23.05 -8.73 -2.63
C HIS A 74 -24.09 -9.73 -3.15
N GLN A 75 -24.30 -10.83 -2.45
CA GLN A 75 -25.25 -11.88 -2.81
C GLN A 75 -25.11 -12.37 -4.25
N GLY A 76 -23.89 -12.54 -4.74
CA GLY A 76 -23.62 -12.99 -6.10
C GLY A 76 -23.58 -11.90 -7.17
N GLU A 77 -24.10 -10.69 -6.90
CA GLU A 77 -24.18 -9.57 -7.80
C GLU A 77 -23.03 -8.57 -7.59
N TYR A 78 -22.45 -8.04 -8.69
CA TYR A 78 -21.45 -6.99 -8.59
C TYR A 78 -22.12 -5.63 -8.31
N ARG A 79 -21.41 -4.81 -7.55
CA ARG A 79 -21.80 -3.44 -7.18
C ARG A 79 -20.63 -2.49 -7.31
N LEU A 80 -20.94 -1.21 -7.44
CA LEU A 80 -19.91 -0.18 -7.34
C LEU A 80 -19.40 -0.08 -5.89
N ALA A 81 -18.12 -0.39 -5.67
CA ALA A 81 -17.45 -0.13 -4.40
C ALA A 81 -17.12 1.36 -4.30
N VAL A 82 -17.58 2.01 -3.24
CA VAL A 82 -17.32 3.43 -2.96
C VAL A 82 -16.58 3.54 -1.64
N ARG A 83 -15.34 4.02 -1.67
CA ARG A 83 -14.48 4.16 -0.49
C ARG A 83 -14.25 5.62 -0.16
N VAL A 84 -14.90 6.08 0.91
CA VAL A 84 -14.90 7.47 1.32
C VAL A 84 -13.69 7.72 2.24
N GLN A 85 -12.69 8.44 1.74
CA GLN A 85 -11.46 8.72 2.48
C GLN A 85 -11.54 9.99 3.36
N ARG A 86 -12.60 10.77 3.21
CA ARG A 86 -12.91 11.95 4.04
C ARG A 86 -14.38 11.86 4.48
N PRO A 87 -14.67 11.59 5.77
CA PRO A 87 -16.05 11.41 6.25
C PRO A 87 -17.01 12.53 5.86
N ALA A 88 -16.53 13.77 5.80
CA ALA A 88 -17.33 14.93 5.38
C ALA A 88 -17.92 14.80 3.95
N LEU A 89 -17.42 13.88 3.12
CA LEU A 89 -17.94 13.64 1.78
C LEU A 89 -19.17 12.72 1.76
N LEU A 90 -19.53 12.07 2.87
CA LEU A 90 -20.68 11.15 2.94
C LEU A 90 -22.01 11.79 2.52
N HIS A 91 -22.18 13.07 2.82
CA HIS A 91 -23.39 13.84 2.52
C HIS A 91 -23.15 14.86 1.38
N SER A 92 -22.10 14.65 0.57
CA SER A 92 -21.80 15.57 -0.53
C SER A 92 -22.71 15.32 -1.73
N PRO A 93 -23.06 16.40 -2.50
CA PRO A 93 -23.79 16.26 -3.76
C PRO A 93 -23.10 15.30 -4.75
N MET A 94 -21.77 15.23 -4.70
CA MET A 94 -20.98 14.29 -5.51
C MET A 94 -21.35 12.84 -5.19
N LEU A 95 -21.39 12.47 -3.90
CA LEU A 95 -21.69 11.09 -3.51
C LEU A 95 -23.15 10.73 -3.77
N GLU A 96 -24.07 11.70 -3.62
CA GLU A 96 -25.47 11.52 -3.99
C GLU A 96 -25.61 11.26 -5.50
N HIS A 97 -24.90 12.02 -6.33
CA HIS A 97 -24.88 11.77 -7.76
C HIS A 97 -24.34 10.38 -8.12
N VAL A 98 -23.28 9.91 -7.45
CA VAL A 98 -22.76 8.55 -7.62
C VAL A 98 -23.82 7.49 -7.28
N ARG A 99 -24.58 7.67 -6.19
CA ARG A 99 -25.69 6.76 -5.80
C ARG A 99 -26.79 6.70 -6.86
N LEU A 100 -27.18 7.85 -7.38
CA LEU A 100 -28.22 7.95 -8.43
C LEU A 100 -27.78 7.25 -9.72
N GLN A 101 -26.54 7.50 -10.17
CA GLN A 101 -26.01 6.87 -11.39
C GLN A 101 -25.86 5.35 -11.25
N ALA A 102 -25.56 4.87 -10.09
CA ALA A 102 -25.47 3.44 -9.78
C ALA A 102 -26.83 2.80 -9.44
N LYS A 103 -27.93 3.56 -9.50
CA LYS A 103 -29.30 3.07 -9.21
C LYS A 103 -29.41 2.33 -7.87
N GLY A 104 -28.65 2.75 -6.86
CA GLY A 104 -28.59 2.12 -5.55
C GLY A 104 -27.69 0.87 -5.48
N GLU A 105 -27.14 0.37 -6.58
CA GLU A 105 -26.21 -0.77 -6.60
C GLU A 105 -24.79 -0.35 -6.18
N VAL A 106 -24.69 0.23 -4.97
CA VAL A 106 -23.44 0.72 -4.39
C VAL A 106 -23.17 0.05 -3.04
N GLU A 107 -21.89 -0.12 -2.72
CA GLU A 107 -21.41 -0.45 -1.39
C GLU A 107 -20.50 0.68 -0.91
N ILE A 108 -20.96 1.45 0.08
CA ILE A 108 -20.23 2.62 0.59
C ILE A 108 -19.59 2.27 1.92
N ARG A 109 -18.27 2.47 2.01
CA ARG A 109 -17.51 2.34 3.26
C ARG A 109 -16.71 3.62 3.53
N VAL A 110 -16.69 4.06 4.79
CA VAL A 110 -15.78 5.11 5.26
C VAL A 110 -14.46 4.45 5.63
N VAL A 111 -13.43 4.69 4.85
CA VAL A 111 -12.11 4.08 5.06
C VAL A 111 -11.11 5.05 5.70
N GLY A 112 -11.47 6.33 5.79
CA GLY A 112 -10.66 7.35 6.43
C GLY A 112 -9.32 7.57 5.73
N ARG A 113 -8.28 7.80 6.54
CA ARG A 113 -6.91 7.98 6.07
C ARG A 113 -6.28 6.62 5.80
N ILE A 114 -5.66 6.51 4.64
CA ILE A 114 -4.86 5.35 4.25
C ILE A 114 -3.38 5.77 4.30
N ASP A 115 -2.59 5.03 5.04
CA ASP A 115 -1.14 5.25 5.17
C ASP A 115 -0.38 4.08 4.52
N LYS A 116 0.84 4.34 4.02
CA LYS A 116 1.78 3.24 3.74
C LYS A 116 1.94 2.41 5.02
N ARG A 117 2.01 1.09 4.90
CA ARG A 117 2.18 0.19 6.06
C ARG A 117 3.65 0.12 6.53
N ALA A 118 4.33 1.28 6.59
CA ALA A 118 5.65 1.39 7.20
C ALA A 118 5.58 1.22 8.72
N THR A 119 6.63 0.68 9.33
CA THR A 119 6.71 0.51 10.77
C THR A 119 6.55 1.85 11.48
N ARG A 120 5.53 1.97 12.33
CA ARG A 120 5.43 3.10 13.28
C ARG A 120 6.32 2.77 14.48
N VAL A 121 7.13 3.73 14.93
CA VAL A 121 7.82 3.63 16.21
C VAL A 121 6.75 3.72 17.29
N ARG A 122 6.19 2.59 17.71
CA ARG A 122 5.43 2.54 18.96
C ARG A 122 6.45 2.65 20.09
N ALA A 123 6.26 3.62 20.97
CA ALA A 123 6.97 3.63 22.24
C ALA A 123 6.74 2.24 22.89
N ALA A 124 7.81 1.51 23.13
CA ALA A 124 7.73 0.21 23.79
C ALA A 124 7.05 0.42 25.15
N THR A 125 5.79 0.03 25.27
CA THR A 125 5.17 -0.15 26.58
C THR A 125 5.90 -1.30 27.23
N ALA A 126 6.46 -1.05 28.40
CA ALA A 126 7.38 -1.93 29.15
C ALA A 126 6.73 -3.23 29.68
N ALA A 127 5.74 -3.78 29.02
CA ALA A 127 4.95 -4.91 29.51
C ALA A 127 4.81 -6.04 28.50
N THR A 128 5.91 -6.57 27.94
CA THR A 128 5.94 -7.93 27.38
C THR A 128 7.39 -8.43 27.23
N ALA A 129 8.12 -8.48 28.31
CA ALA A 129 9.56 -8.79 28.30
C ALA A 129 9.91 -10.29 28.21
N HIS A 130 9.01 -11.21 27.77
CA HIS A 130 9.36 -12.65 27.79
C HIS A 130 8.89 -13.47 26.58
N ALA A 131 8.26 -12.91 25.59
CA ALA A 131 7.98 -13.66 24.37
C ALA A 131 9.23 -13.71 23.47
N ALA A 132 9.65 -14.90 23.04
CA ALA A 132 10.77 -15.05 22.11
C ALA A 132 10.48 -14.27 20.81
N THR A 133 11.44 -13.48 20.33
CA THR A 133 11.34 -12.76 19.06
C THR A 133 10.88 -13.71 17.96
N PRO A 134 9.80 -13.44 17.23
CA PRO A 134 9.31 -14.33 16.20
C PRO A 134 10.33 -14.48 15.05
N TRP A 135 10.29 -15.63 14.36
CA TRP A 135 11.28 -15.96 13.33
C TRP A 135 11.37 -14.91 12.23
N TYR A 136 10.26 -14.32 11.84
CA TYR A 136 10.18 -13.31 10.78
C TYR A 136 10.83 -11.95 11.15
N GLN A 137 11.23 -11.77 12.42
CA GLN A 137 11.97 -10.59 12.89
C GLN A 137 13.45 -10.91 13.23
N ARG A 138 13.87 -12.17 13.05
CA ARG A 138 15.23 -12.61 13.31
C ARG A 138 16.11 -12.53 12.06
N ASP A 139 17.40 -12.71 12.28
CA ASP A 139 18.33 -13.03 11.20
C ASP A 139 18.01 -14.41 10.62
N MET A 140 17.72 -14.45 9.32
CA MET A 140 17.27 -15.66 8.61
C MET A 140 18.21 -16.01 7.46
N ARG A 141 18.79 -17.22 7.54
CA ARG A 141 19.55 -17.84 6.46
C ARG A 141 19.11 -19.30 6.33
N PRO A 142 18.56 -19.71 5.18
CA PRO A 142 18.31 -18.92 3.97
C PRO A 142 17.34 -17.76 4.21
N LEU A 143 17.36 -16.74 3.31
CA LEU A 143 16.36 -15.69 3.28
C LEU A 143 14.99 -16.30 3.00
N LEU A 144 13.96 -15.88 3.74
CA LEU A 144 12.59 -16.40 3.63
C LEU A 144 11.59 -15.30 3.26
N ILE A 145 10.53 -15.71 2.56
CA ILE A 145 9.33 -14.89 2.34
C ILE A 145 8.69 -14.58 3.71
N GLY A 146 8.27 -13.34 3.92
CA GLY A 146 7.68 -12.87 5.17
C GLY A 146 8.69 -12.34 6.20
N ALA A 147 9.99 -12.52 5.99
CA ALA A 147 11.03 -12.04 6.92
C ALA A 147 11.23 -10.52 6.84
N SER A 148 11.64 -9.93 7.95
CA SER A 148 11.99 -8.51 8.08
C SER A 148 13.07 -8.11 7.09
N VAL A 149 12.87 -7.01 6.37
CA VAL A 149 13.83 -6.43 5.43
C VAL A 149 13.68 -4.92 5.36
N GLY A 150 14.71 -4.22 4.96
CA GLY A 150 14.62 -2.79 4.70
C GLY A 150 15.88 -2.18 4.10
N HIS A 151 15.71 -1.07 3.43
CA HIS A 151 16.81 -0.19 3.12
C HIS A 151 17.48 0.28 4.43
N TYR A 152 18.79 0.44 4.45
CA TYR A 152 19.51 0.74 5.69
C TYR A 152 19.11 2.06 6.39
N LYS A 153 18.33 2.94 5.71
CA LYS A 153 17.75 4.18 6.25
C LYS A 153 16.25 4.09 6.51
N VAL A 154 15.62 2.96 6.26
CA VAL A 154 14.19 2.72 6.48
C VAL A 154 14.03 1.88 7.74
N THR A 155 12.92 2.06 8.46
CA THR A 155 12.66 1.33 9.70
C THR A 155 12.58 -0.18 9.48
N ALA A 156 11.52 -0.66 8.88
CA ALA A 156 11.35 -2.05 8.48
C ALA A 156 10.17 -2.22 7.52
N GLY A 157 10.23 -3.28 6.74
CA GLY A 157 9.18 -3.86 5.92
C GLY A 157 9.36 -5.37 5.84
N THR A 158 8.73 -6.00 4.86
CA THR A 158 8.66 -7.44 4.70
C THR A 158 9.26 -7.88 3.37
N THR A 159 10.01 -8.98 3.37
CA THR A 159 10.42 -9.71 2.17
C THR A 159 9.18 -10.32 1.50
N GLY A 160 8.81 -9.82 0.34
CA GLY A 160 7.62 -10.28 -0.38
C GLY A 160 7.83 -11.59 -1.12
N ALA A 161 8.81 -11.62 -2.00
CA ALA A 161 9.10 -12.78 -2.81
C ALA A 161 10.55 -12.73 -3.32
N PHE A 162 10.96 -13.81 -3.95
CA PHE A 162 12.18 -13.84 -4.76
C PHE A 162 11.80 -13.92 -6.24
N VAL A 163 12.49 -13.16 -7.05
CA VAL A 163 12.21 -13.06 -8.48
C VAL A 163 13.49 -13.15 -9.30
N LYS A 164 13.35 -13.58 -10.54
CA LYS A 164 14.43 -13.60 -11.52
C LYS A 164 14.25 -12.46 -12.51
N ARG A 165 15.36 -11.77 -12.81
CA ARG A 165 15.43 -10.80 -13.91
C ARG A 165 16.76 -10.99 -14.65
N GLY A 166 16.67 -11.41 -15.92
CA GLY A 166 17.84 -11.94 -16.62
C GLY A 166 18.37 -13.18 -15.91
N THR A 167 19.67 -13.22 -15.62
CA THR A 167 20.34 -14.33 -14.93
C THR A 167 20.43 -14.17 -13.40
N ARG A 168 20.00 -13.03 -12.85
CA ARG A 168 20.18 -12.68 -11.44
C ARG A 168 18.90 -12.89 -10.63
N THR A 169 19.08 -13.21 -9.35
CA THR A 169 18.01 -13.32 -8.34
C THR A 169 17.89 -12.06 -7.53
N TYR A 170 16.65 -11.66 -7.27
CA TYR A 170 16.32 -10.45 -6.56
C TYR A 170 15.31 -10.73 -5.46
N LEU A 171 15.41 -9.97 -4.38
CA LEU A 171 14.41 -9.85 -3.34
C LEU A 171 13.42 -8.76 -3.76
N LEU A 172 12.11 -9.09 -3.74
CA LEU A 172 10.99 -8.19 -4.03
C LEU A 172 10.40 -7.64 -2.72
N SER A 173 10.17 -6.32 -2.68
CA SER A 173 9.38 -5.64 -1.66
C SER A 173 8.84 -4.33 -2.23
N ASN A 174 8.31 -3.42 -1.38
CA ASN A 174 7.86 -2.11 -1.86
C ASN A 174 9.01 -1.12 -2.12
N ASN A 175 8.75 -0.09 -2.94
CA ASN A 175 9.63 1.05 -3.12
C ASN A 175 9.89 1.76 -1.79
N HIS A 176 8.84 2.08 -1.02
CA HIS A 176 9.00 2.76 0.26
C HIS A 176 9.79 1.94 1.30
N VAL A 177 9.92 0.61 1.12
CA VAL A 177 10.73 -0.29 1.96
C VAL A 177 12.18 -0.36 1.48
N LEU A 178 12.42 -0.60 0.18
CA LEU A 178 13.76 -0.84 -0.36
C LEU A 178 14.40 0.41 -0.99
N ALA A 179 13.59 1.34 -1.53
CA ALA A 179 14.07 2.54 -2.20
C ALA A 179 13.74 3.84 -1.45
N ASN A 180 13.26 3.75 -0.19
CA ASN A 180 13.04 4.91 0.69
C ASN A 180 12.25 6.03 0.00
N GLU A 181 11.13 5.70 -0.65
CA GLU A 181 10.28 6.64 -1.39
C GLU A 181 11.06 7.43 -2.45
N ASP A 182 11.83 6.76 -3.29
CA ASP A 182 12.71 7.32 -4.32
C ASP A 182 13.93 8.12 -3.79
N ASN A 183 14.13 8.19 -2.47
CA ASN A 183 15.28 8.88 -1.87
C ASN A 183 16.57 8.03 -1.84
N ALA A 184 16.47 6.75 -2.17
CA ALA A 184 17.62 5.84 -2.26
C ALA A 184 18.33 5.93 -3.62
N LYS A 185 19.54 5.37 -3.67
CA LYS A 185 20.37 5.27 -4.87
C LYS A 185 20.58 3.81 -5.26
N THR A 186 20.75 3.56 -6.54
CA THR A 186 21.17 2.23 -7.03
C THR A 186 22.47 1.83 -6.32
N GLY A 187 22.49 0.60 -5.79
CA GLY A 187 23.63 0.07 -5.05
C GLY A 187 23.54 0.27 -3.53
N ASP A 188 22.55 1.01 -3.01
CA ASP A 188 22.32 1.16 -1.57
C ASP A 188 22.04 -0.20 -0.92
N TRP A 189 22.45 -0.33 0.35
CA TRP A 189 22.36 -1.59 1.07
C TRP A 189 20.95 -1.91 1.56
N ILE A 190 20.56 -3.15 1.34
CA ILE A 190 19.35 -3.76 1.90
C ILE A 190 19.78 -4.71 3.01
N LEU A 191 19.14 -4.57 4.15
CA LEU A 191 19.42 -5.34 5.36
C LEU A 191 18.32 -6.38 5.61
N GLN A 192 18.70 -7.57 6.05
CA GLN A 192 17.85 -8.60 6.59
C GLN A 192 18.56 -9.21 7.83
N ARG A 193 18.00 -8.95 8.97
CA ARG A 193 16.79 -8.21 9.40
C ARG A 193 16.95 -6.69 9.19
N ALA A 194 15.82 -5.97 9.16
CA ALA A 194 15.81 -4.51 9.05
C ALA A 194 16.36 -3.81 10.30
N ALA A 195 16.69 -2.53 10.16
CA ALA A 195 17.26 -1.73 11.25
C ALA A 195 16.38 -1.70 12.51
N TYR A 196 15.06 -1.63 12.37
CA TYR A 196 14.10 -1.65 13.48
C TYR A 196 14.16 -2.96 14.30
N ASP A 197 14.49 -4.08 13.66
CA ASP A 197 14.64 -5.40 14.30
C ASP A 197 16.07 -5.67 14.75
N GLY A 198 16.89 -4.63 14.80
CA GLY A 198 18.27 -4.67 15.28
C GLY A 198 19.30 -5.02 14.20
N GLY A 199 18.90 -4.97 12.90
CA GLY A 199 19.82 -5.15 11.78
C GLY A 199 20.86 -4.03 11.72
N LYS A 200 22.14 -4.39 11.55
CA LYS A 200 23.28 -3.47 11.50
C LYS A 200 24.19 -3.77 10.31
N GLN A 201 24.80 -2.74 9.78
CA GLN A 201 25.87 -2.90 8.79
C GLN A 201 27.20 -3.21 9.50
N PRO A 202 28.07 -3.99 8.88
CA PRO A 202 27.91 -4.70 7.59
C PRO A 202 27.24 -6.07 7.71
N ALA A 203 26.99 -6.62 8.90
CA ALA A 203 26.65 -8.02 9.16
C ALA A 203 25.35 -8.45 8.45
N GLU A 204 24.29 -7.62 8.51
CA GLU A 204 22.99 -7.97 7.94
C GLU A 204 22.77 -7.48 6.49
N ARG A 205 23.84 -7.10 5.78
CA ARG A 205 23.75 -6.77 4.34
C ARG A 205 23.46 -8.03 3.55
N VAL A 206 22.32 -8.06 2.83
CA VAL A 206 21.91 -9.22 2.04
C VAL A 206 21.72 -8.92 0.56
N ALA A 207 21.48 -7.66 0.21
CA ALA A 207 21.23 -7.25 -1.16
C ALA A 207 21.66 -5.80 -1.40
N ARG A 208 21.73 -5.44 -2.68
CA ARG A 208 21.88 -4.06 -3.13
C ARG A 208 20.63 -3.62 -3.90
N LEU A 209 20.10 -2.44 -3.58
CA LEU A 209 18.99 -1.86 -4.34
C LEU A 209 19.37 -1.76 -5.82
N ARG A 210 18.51 -2.27 -6.71
CA ARG A 210 18.82 -2.28 -8.15
C ARG A 210 17.76 -1.66 -9.01
N TYR A 211 16.48 -1.99 -8.80
CA TYR A 211 15.36 -1.53 -9.60
C TYR A 211 14.19 -1.15 -8.71
N TRP A 212 13.45 -0.12 -9.08
CA TRP A 212 12.19 0.24 -8.45
C TRP A 212 11.31 1.04 -9.41
N VAL A 213 10.02 0.99 -9.20
CA VAL A 213 9.07 1.84 -9.91
C VAL A 213 8.99 3.18 -9.18
N ARG A 214 9.34 4.27 -9.89
CA ARG A 214 9.29 5.61 -9.31
C ARG A 214 7.87 6.03 -8.96
N LEU A 215 7.72 6.65 -7.78
CA LEU A 215 6.45 7.17 -7.30
C LEU A 215 6.12 8.51 -7.95
N LYS A 216 4.97 8.59 -8.60
CA LYS A 216 4.47 9.78 -9.30
C LYS A 216 3.64 10.62 -8.34
N LYS A 217 4.01 11.90 -8.17
CA LYS A 217 3.35 12.84 -7.25
C LYS A 217 2.15 13.57 -7.87
N THR A 218 2.02 13.58 -9.19
CA THR A 218 1.02 14.37 -9.93
C THR A 218 0.06 13.54 -10.78
N SER A 219 0.32 12.25 -10.90
CA SER A 219 -0.51 11.30 -11.65
C SER A 219 -0.69 10.01 -10.88
N ALA A 220 -1.54 9.12 -11.38
CA ALA A 220 -1.77 7.83 -10.75
C ALA A 220 -0.54 6.92 -10.82
N ASN A 221 -0.32 6.18 -9.74
CA ASN A 221 0.57 5.04 -9.64
C ASN A 221 -0.25 3.75 -9.78
N SER A 222 0.31 2.71 -10.33
CA SER A 222 -0.28 1.38 -10.36
C SER A 222 0.32 0.45 -9.31
N VAL A 223 1.58 0.68 -8.96
CA VAL A 223 2.33 -0.19 -8.04
C VAL A 223 3.33 0.61 -7.19
N ASP A 224 3.61 0.09 -6.02
CA ASP A 224 4.70 0.47 -5.13
C ASP A 224 5.61 -0.75 -4.95
N CYS A 225 6.70 -0.84 -5.72
CA CYS A 225 7.56 -2.01 -5.71
C CYS A 225 9.02 -1.72 -6.07
N ALA A 226 9.93 -2.56 -5.54
CA ALA A 226 11.36 -2.47 -5.74
C ALA A 226 12.05 -3.84 -5.66
N LEU A 227 13.24 -3.93 -6.25
CA LEU A 227 14.10 -5.11 -6.25
C LEU A 227 15.48 -4.81 -5.64
N GLY A 228 15.86 -5.63 -4.67
CA GLY A 228 17.23 -5.74 -4.18
C GLY A 228 17.94 -6.93 -4.83
N GLU A 229 19.06 -6.71 -5.50
CA GLU A 229 19.90 -7.78 -6.05
C GLU A 229 20.59 -8.50 -4.89
N ILE A 230 20.29 -9.80 -4.74
CA ILE A 230 20.83 -10.63 -3.66
C ILE A 230 22.35 -10.79 -3.85
N LEU A 231 23.10 -10.64 -2.77
CA LEU A 231 24.56 -10.81 -2.81
C LEU A 231 24.95 -12.26 -3.08
N GLU A 232 26.05 -12.45 -3.76
CA GLU A 232 26.63 -13.76 -3.97
C GLU A 232 26.91 -14.47 -2.64
N GLY A 233 26.59 -15.77 -2.56
CA GLY A 233 26.73 -16.56 -1.35
C GLY A 233 25.61 -16.41 -0.32
N ILE A 234 24.64 -15.52 -0.50
CA ILE A 234 23.46 -15.42 0.37
C ILE A 234 22.37 -16.38 -0.13
N PRO A 235 22.08 -17.47 0.61
CA PRO A 235 21.03 -18.41 0.21
C PRO A 235 19.62 -17.81 0.43
N CYS A 236 18.68 -18.17 -0.45
CA CYS A 236 17.27 -17.88 -0.28
C CYS A 236 16.42 -19.12 -0.60
N ASP A 237 15.33 -19.30 0.14
CA ASP A 237 14.27 -20.25 -0.22
C ASP A 237 13.12 -19.45 -0.84
N ALA A 238 12.95 -19.61 -2.15
CA ALA A 238 12.01 -18.82 -2.91
C ALA A 238 10.56 -19.33 -2.82
N SER A 239 10.36 -20.54 -2.33
CA SER A 239 9.05 -21.19 -2.30
C SER A 239 8.45 -21.30 -0.91
N LEU A 240 9.26 -21.43 0.14
CA LEU A 240 8.77 -21.72 1.48
C LEU A 240 7.96 -20.58 2.10
N LEU A 241 6.69 -20.86 2.39
CA LEU A 241 5.75 -20.02 3.14
C LEU A 241 5.52 -20.69 4.51
N ARG A 242 6.32 -20.28 5.48
CA ARG A 242 6.41 -20.94 6.77
C ARG A 242 5.18 -20.69 7.64
N GLY A 243 4.44 -21.76 7.94
CA GLY A 243 3.27 -21.73 8.82
C GLY A 243 2.04 -21.04 8.22
N ILE A 244 1.99 -20.82 6.89
CA ILE A 244 1.02 -19.91 6.23
C ILE A 244 -0.43 -20.35 6.36
N VAL A 245 -0.72 -21.65 6.37
CA VAL A 245 -2.09 -22.16 6.51
C VAL A 245 -2.20 -23.04 7.74
N ALA A 246 -2.99 -22.62 8.73
CA ALA A 246 -3.22 -23.34 9.98
C ALA A 246 -1.91 -23.81 10.69
N GLY A 247 -0.84 -23.00 10.61
CA GLY A 247 0.46 -23.31 11.17
C GLY A 247 1.33 -24.27 10.36
N ALA A 248 0.82 -24.78 9.22
CA ALA A 248 1.57 -25.68 8.35
C ALA A 248 2.35 -24.90 7.28
N ASP A 249 3.57 -25.36 7.02
CA ASP A 249 4.38 -24.87 5.91
C ASP A 249 3.74 -25.25 4.57
N ARG A 250 3.84 -24.36 3.59
CA ARG A 250 3.43 -24.59 2.20
C ARG A 250 4.50 -24.07 1.26
N HIS A 251 4.44 -24.51 0.01
CA HIS A 251 5.33 -24.01 -1.02
C HIS A 251 4.54 -23.18 -2.03
N LEU A 252 5.09 -22.03 -2.39
CA LEU A 252 4.52 -21.13 -3.38
C LEU A 252 4.33 -21.84 -4.71
N ALA A 253 3.09 -21.92 -5.18
CA ALA A 253 2.73 -22.67 -6.37
C ALA A 253 2.93 -21.89 -7.69
N GLY A 254 3.34 -20.62 -7.60
CA GLY A 254 3.54 -19.75 -8.76
C GLY A 254 2.72 -18.47 -8.69
N VAL A 255 2.44 -17.89 -9.85
CA VAL A 255 1.62 -16.68 -9.98
C VAL A 255 0.16 -17.08 -10.19
N GLY A 256 -0.72 -16.54 -9.38
CA GLY A 256 -2.16 -16.76 -9.47
C GLY A 256 -2.83 -16.07 -10.67
N PRO A 257 -4.14 -16.17 -10.77
CA PRO A 257 -4.88 -15.56 -11.88
C PRO A 257 -4.73 -14.03 -11.87
N GLY A 258 -4.87 -13.42 -13.05
CA GLY A 258 -4.80 -11.95 -13.19
C GLY A 258 -5.95 -11.20 -12.54
N PHE A 259 -6.94 -11.91 -12.06
CA PHE A 259 -8.15 -11.41 -11.43
C PHE A 259 -8.39 -12.14 -10.10
N LEU A 260 -8.65 -11.37 -9.05
CA LEU A 260 -8.97 -11.86 -7.71
C LEU A 260 -10.36 -11.36 -7.32
N ASP A 261 -11.35 -12.27 -7.29
CA ASP A 261 -12.75 -11.91 -7.06
C ASP A 261 -13.02 -11.58 -5.58
N VAL A 262 -14.08 -10.81 -5.36
CA VAL A 262 -14.58 -10.50 -4.01
C VAL A 262 -15.05 -11.77 -3.30
N GLY A 263 -14.68 -11.89 -2.03
CA GLY A 263 -14.95 -13.06 -1.20
C GLY A 263 -13.82 -14.09 -1.22
N ALA A 264 -12.85 -14.00 -2.13
CA ALA A 264 -11.69 -14.87 -2.13
C ALA A 264 -10.91 -14.77 -0.82
N THR A 265 -10.61 -15.92 -0.21
CA THR A 265 -9.75 -16.00 0.97
C THR A 265 -8.29 -15.86 0.54
N VAL A 266 -7.55 -15.08 1.29
CA VAL A 266 -6.13 -14.80 1.03
C VAL A 266 -5.31 -14.88 2.32
N TYR A 267 -4.03 -15.18 2.17
CA TYR A 267 -3.07 -15.33 3.26
C TYR A 267 -1.83 -14.49 3.01
N LYS A 268 -1.15 -14.09 4.06
CA LYS A 268 0.17 -13.50 3.98
C LYS A 268 1.04 -13.83 5.19
N ILE A 269 2.34 -13.65 5.06
CA ILE A 269 3.29 -13.59 6.16
C ILE A 269 3.89 -12.19 6.18
N GLY A 270 3.76 -11.49 7.30
CA GLY A 270 4.31 -10.14 7.46
C GLY A 270 5.23 -10.02 8.66
N ARG A 271 6.16 -9.09 8.56
CA ARG A 271 7.16 -8.83 9.61
C ARG A 271 6.52 -8.43 10.95
N THR A 272 5.33 -7.82 10.95
CA THR A 272 4.69 -7.31 12.17
C THR A 272 3.64 -8.26 12.70
N THR A 273 2.70 -8.68 11.87
CA THR A 273 1.56 -9.49 12.29
C THR A 273 1.77 -10.99 12.08
N GLY A 274 2.89 -11.39 11.47
CA GLY A 274 3.13 -12.79 11.12
C GLY A 274 2.16 -13.29 10.06
N VAL A 275 1.69 -14.53 10.24
CA VAL A 275 0.68 -15.14 9.37
C VAL A 275 -0.69 -14.55 9.69
N THR A 276 -1.38 -14.07 8.66
CA THR A 276 -2.78 -13.63 8.77
C THR A 276 -3.60 -14.12 7.59
N GLU A 277 -4.89 -14.30 7.85
CA GLU A 277 -5.90 -14.67 6.90
C GLU A 277 -6.84 -13.49 6.67
N GLY A 278 -7.27 -13.28 5.43
CA GLY A 278 -8.16 -12.19 5.05
C GLY A 278 -9.08 -12.58 3.91
N ARG A 279 -9.97 -11.65 3.58
CA ARG A 279 -10.93 -11.78 2.49
C ARG A 279 -10.87 -10.55 1.60
N VAL A 280 -10.87 -10.75 0.30
CA VAL A 280 -11.01 -9.68 -0.68
C VAL A 280 -12.39 -9.05 -0.56
N THR A 281 -12.46 -7.73 -0.40
CA THR A 281 -13.72 -6.98 -0.26
C THR A 281 -14.03 -6.09 -1.44
N ALA A 282 -13.00 -5.66 -2.17
CA ALA A 282 -13.13 -4.96 -3.43
C ALA A 282 -11.86 -5.12 -4.28
N PHE A 283 -12.00 -5.01 -5.57
CA PHE A 283 -10.89 -5.00 -6.53
C PHE A 283 -11.05 -3.88 -7.55
N ASP A 284 -10.02 -3.69 -8.38
CA ASP A 284 -9.99 -2.65 -9.41
C ASP A 284 -10.33 -1.26 -8.82
N LEU A 285 -9.80 -0.98 -7.61
CA LEU A 285 -10.00 0.29 -6.92
C LEU A 285 -9.11 1.36 -7.50
N ASP A 286 -9.73 2.41 -8.03
CA ASP A 286 -9.06 3.60 -8.55
C ASP A 286 -9.23 4.79 -7.61
N ASN A 287 -8.31 5.74 -7.70
CA ASN A 287 -8.25 6.93 -6.87
C ASN A 287 -8.07 6.63 -5.37
N VAL A 288 -7.37 5.55 -5.04
CA VAL A 288 -6.92 5.27 -3.68
C VAL A 288 -5.78 6.22 -3.34
N VAL A 289 -6.03 7.18 -2.45
CA VAL A 289 -5.02 8.17 -2.04
C VAL A 289 -4.36 7.72 -0.75
N VAL A 290 -3.08 7.44 -0.84
CA VAL A 290 -2.25 6.94 0.27
C VAL A 290 -1.29 8.02 0.72
N ASN A 291 -1.12 8.17 2.02
CA ASN A 291 -0.20 9.12 2.61
C ASN A 291 1.20 8.51 2.75
N TYR A 292 2.16 9.15 2.13
CA TYR A 292 3.61 8.89 2.17
C TYR A 292 4.34 10.06 2.84
N ASP A 293 5.61 9.89 3.17
CA ASP A 293 6.43 11.01 3.69
C ASP A 293 6.63 12.10 2.63
N VAL A 294 6.68 11.71 1.36
CA VAL A 294 6.74 12.62 0.21
C VAL A 294 5.41 13.31 -0.13
N GLY A 295 4.33 13.03 0.63
CA GLY A 295 2.98 13.58 0.45
C GLY A 295 1.95 12.53 0.04
N ASN A 296 0.75 12.98 -0.28
CA ASN A 296 -0.31 12.09 -0.76
C ASN A 296 -0.03 11.62 -2.19
N LEU A 297 -0.11 10.30 -2.40
CA LEU A 297 0.03 9.67 -3.71
C LEU A 297 -1.25 8.93 -4.08
N ARG A 298 -1.66 9.01 -5.34
CA ARG A 298 -2.82 8.31 -5.88
C ARG A 298 -2.40 6.97 -6.48
N PHE A 299 -3.18 5.94 -6.20
CA PHE A 299 -3.03 4.60 -6.78
C PHE A 299 -4.32 4.16 -7.45
N ASP A 300 -4.20 3.52 -8.62
CA ASP A 300 -5.31 2.97 -9.40
C ASP A 300 -5.12 1.46 -9.60
N GLY A 301 -6.24 0.71 -9.73
CA GLY A 301 -6.26 -0.73 -9.97
C GLY A 301 -5.92 -1.57 -8.73
N GLN A 302 -6.25 -1.11 -7.52
CA GLN A 302 -5.83 -1.76 -6.29
C GLN A 302 -6.84 -2.82 -5.80
N VAL A 303 -6.36 -3.75 -4.97
CA VAL A 303 -7.16 -4.74 -4.25
C VAL A 303 -7.33 -4.30 -2.80
N GLU A 304 -8.55 -4.46 -2.26
CA GLU A 304 -8.88 -4.21 -0.87
C GLU A 304 -9.14 -5.53 -0.13
N ILE A 305 -8.58 -5.65 1.07
CA ILE A 305 -8.65 -6.86 1.88
C ILE A 305 -9.01 -6.47 3.31
N GLU A 306 -9.93 -7.20 3.93
CA GLU A 306 -10.20 -7.16 5.37
C GLU A 306 -9.70 -8.43 6.06
N GLY A 307 -9.31 -8.32 7.33
CA GLY A 307 -8.95 -9.48 8.14
C GLY A 307 -10.16 -10.32 8.51
N ILE A 308 -9.99 -11.62 8.60
CA ILE A 308 -11.00 -12.56 9.09
C ILE A 308 -10.89 -12.67 10.61
N GLY A 309 -12.05 -12.75 11.29
CA GLY A 309 -12.13 -12.84 12.75
C GLY A 309 -11.84 -11.51 13.45
N THR A 310 -11.10 -11.57 14.55
CA THR A 310 -10.86 -10.45 15.48
C THR A 310 -9.53 -9.73 15.24
N HIS A 311 -8.84 -10.03 14.16
CA HIS A 311 -7.52 -9.47 13.85
C HIS A 311 -7.54 -8.67 12.54
N SER A 312 -6.71 -7.62 12.50
CA SER A 312 -6.42 -6.92 11.25
C SER A 312 -5.62 -7.82 10.31
N PHE A 313 -5.86 -7.73 9.01
CA PHE A 313 -5.04 -8.44 8.02
C PHE A 313 -3.58 -7.95 8.01
N SER A 314 -3.35 -6.65 8.25
CA SER A 314 -1.99 -6.09 8.29
C SER A 314 -1.85 -4.94 9.28
N ASP A 315 -0.60 -4.66 9.69
CA ASP A 315 -0.22 -3.48 10.45
C ASP A 315 1.09 -2.87 9.88
N GLY A 316 1.53 -1.76 10.47
CA GLY A 316 2.76 -1.08 10.08
C GLY A 316 3.98 -2.01 10.16
N GLY A 317 4.74 -2.13 9.07
CA GLY A 317 5.86 -3.07 8.90
C GLY A 317 5.55 -4.29 8.03
N ASP A 318 4.27 -4.59 7.77
CA ASP A 318 3.88 -5.66 6.84
C ASP A 318 3.97 -5.25 5.36
N SER A 319 4.30 -3.98 5.07
CA SER A 319 4.59 -3.52 3.71
C SER A 319 5.58 -4.41 2.99
N GLY A 320 5.24 -4.81 1.79
CA GLY A 320 6.03 -5.73 0.98
C GLY A 320 5.65 -7.19 1.14
N SER A 321 4.74 -7.56 2.07
CA SER A 321 4.26 -8.93 2.18
C SER A 321 3.64 -9.42 0.88
N LEU A 322 4.03 -10.63 0.48
CA LEU A 322 3.34 -11.36 -0.58
C LEU A 322 1.98 -11.83 -0.06
N ILE A 323 0.95 -11.62 -0.85
CA ILE A 323 -0.38 -12.15 -0.60
C ILE A 323 -0.59 -13.33 -1.54
N VAL A 324 -1.04 -14.45 -0.99
CA VAL A 324 -1.37 -15.67 -1.74
C VAL A 324 -2.84 -16.01 -1.59
N ASP A 325 -3.41 -16.70 -2.57
CA ASP A 325 -4.77 -17.25 -2.51
C ASP A 325 -4.83 -18.62 -1.81
N GLY A 326 -5.99 -19.27 -1.86
CA GLY A 326 -6.21 -20.59 -1.27
C GLY A 326 -5.38 -21.71 -1.92
N ASP A 327 -4.96 -21.54 -3.16
CA ASP A 327 -4.10 -22.47 -3.91
C ASP A 327 -2.61 -22.17 -3.74
N ILE A 328 -2.27 -21.26 -2.81
CA ILE A 328 -0.90 -20.81 -2.51
C ILE A 328 -0.21 -20.16 -3.71
N GLN A 329 -0.98 -19.52 -4.57
CA GLN A 329 -0.48 -18.75 -5.70
C GLN A 329 -0.35 -17.28 -5.33
N ALA A 330 0.73 -16.62 -5.78
CA ALA A 330 0.94 -15.18 -5.55
C ALA A 330 -0.11 -14.36 -6.30
N VAL A 331 -0.85 -13.49 -5.58
CA VAL A 331 -1.94 -12.68 -6.15
C VAL A 331 -1.73 -11.18 -5.99
N ALA A 332 -1.06 -10.73 -4.91
CA ALA A 332 -0.82 -9.32 -4.69
C ALA A 332 0.41 -9.03 -3.81
N LEU A 333 0.84 -7.77 -3.78
CA LEU A 333 1.89 -7.24 -2.91
C LEU A 333 1.30 -6.14 -2.02
N LEU A 334 1.31 -6.34 -0.72
CA LEU A 334 0.79 -5.41 0.28
C LEU A 334 1.61 -4.11 0.32
N PHE A 335 0.95 -2.94 0.35
CA PHE A 335 1.68 -1.66 0.44
C PHE A 335 1.06 -0.63 1.38
N ALA A 336 -0.25 -0.68 1.62
CA ALA A 336 -0.93 0.36 2.38
C ALA A 336 -2.10 -0.21 3.21
N GLY A 337 -2.60 0.59 4.15
CA GLY A 337 -3.81 0.27 4.90
C GLY A 337 -4.30 1.44 5.73
N GLY A 338 -5.53 1.33 6.21
CA GLY A 338 -6.18 2.24 7.14
C GLY A 338 -6.58 1.54 8.43
N ASP A 339 -7.02 2.31 9.41
CA ASP A 339 -7.39 1.78 10.72
C ASP A 339 -8.92 1.57 10.87
N THR A 340 -9.68 1.84 9.79
CA THR A 340 -11.15 1.76 9.77
C THR A 340 -11.66 1.17 8.45
N GLY A 341 -12.92 0.77 8.40
CA GLY A 341 -13.63 0.40 7.18
C GLY A 341 -13.88 -1.09 6.99
N ALA A 342 -13.22 -1.96 7.75
CA ALA A 342 -13.51 -3.39 7.72
C ALA A 342 -14.80 -3.73 8.46
N SER A 343 -15.43 -4.85 8.08
CA SER A 343 -16.69 -5.31 8.66
C SER A 343 -16.57 -5.74 10.12
N ASN A 344 -15.37 -6.13 10.56
CA ASN A 344 -15.04 -6.47 11.95
C ASN A 344 -14.68 -5.25 12.82
N GLY A 345 -14.88 -4.02 12.32
CA GLY A 345 -14.56 -2.78 13.03
C GLY A 345 -13.07 -2.41 13.01
N LEU A 346 -12.23 -3.19 12.35
CA LEU A 346 -10.80 -2.96 12.20
C LEU A 346 -10.47 -2.25 10.88
N GLY A 347 -9.19 -2.16 10.58
CA GLY A 347 -8.67 -1.53 9.38
C GLY A 347 -8.73 -2.39 8.12
N LEU A 348 -8.65 -1.71 6.99
CA LEU A 348 -8.52 -2.31 5.66
C LEU A 348 -7.08 -2.30 5.20
N THR A 349 -6.74 -3.27 4.37
CA THR A 349 -5.44 -3.40 3.71
C THR A 349 -5.61 -3.18 2.21
N PHE A 350 -4.65 -2.50 1.59
CA PHE A 350 -4.60 -2.27 0.15
C PHE A 350 -3.34 -2.91 -0.43
N ALA A 351 -3.52 -3.58 -1.57
CA ALA A 351 -2.44 -4.33 -2.21
C ALA A 351 -2.39 -4.09 -3.72
N ASN A 352 -1.17 -4.04 -4.26
CA ASN A 352 -0.93 -3.99 -5.70
C ASN A 352 -1.11 -5.39 -6.30
N PRO A 353 -1.93 -5.60 -7.33
CA PRO A 353 -2.00 -6.89 -8.03
C PRO A 353 -0.63 -7.35 -8.51
N ILE A 354 -0.34 -8.66 -8.40
CA ILE A 354 1.01 -9.19 -8.64
C ILE A 354 1.46 -9.06 -10.10
N HIS A 355 0.55 -9.22 -11.07
CA HIS A 355 0.89 -9.12 -12.49
C HIS A 355 1.42 -7.73 -12.88
N PRO A 356 0.78 -6.59 -12.53
CA PRO A 356 1.35 -5.27 -12.71
C PRO A 356 2.71 -5.07 -12.02
N VAL A 357 2.90 -5.64 -10.81
CA VAL A 357 4.19 -5.58 -10.09
C VAL A 357 5.29 -6.24 -10.91
N LEU A 358 5.11 -7.52 -11.29
CA LEU A 358 6.10 -8.29 -12.04
C LEU A 358 6.38 -7.67 -13.41
N LYS A 359 5.32 -7.23 -14.12
CA LYS A 359 5.44 -6.55 -15.43
C LYS A 359 6.25 -5.27 -15.33
N SER A 360 5.97 -4.41 -14.35
CA SER A 360 6.66 -3.12 -14.16
C SER A 360 8.13 -3.30 -13.85
N LEU A 361 8.49 -4.36 -13.13
CA LEU A 361 9.86 -4.69 -12.77
C LEU A 361 10.54 -5.56 -13.83
N LYS A 362 9.83 -6.04 -14.86
CA LYS A 362 10.32 -6.99 -15.88
C LYS A 362 10.97 -8.22 -15.22
N ALA A 363 10.26 -8.80 -14.26
CA ALA A 363 10.75 -9.90 -13.43
C ALA A 363 9.78 -11.09 -13.46
N THR A 364 10.32 -12.29 -13.23
CA THR A 364 9.56 -13.54 -13.12
C THR A 364 9.64 -14.05 -11.69
N LEU A 365 8.52 -14.45 -11.11
CA LEU A 365 8.46 -15.04 -9.77
C LEU A 365 9.28 -16.34 -9.75
N LEU A 366 10.00 -16.56 -8.65
CA LEU A 366 10.57 -17.85 -8.30
C LEU A 366 9.64 -18.54 -7.29
N SER A 367 9.36 -19.82 -7.53
CA SER A 367 8.49 -20.64 -6.69
C SER A 367 8.99 -22.08 -6.65
#